data_1d5fee148fb2e02fc0344142a8a042f5
#
_entry.id   1d5fee148fb2e02fc0344142a8a042f5
#
_cell.length_a   1.000
_cell.length_b   1.000
_cell.length_c   1.000
_cell.angle_alpha   90.00
_cell.angle_beta   90.00
_cell.angle_gamma   90.00
#
_symmetry.space_group_name_H-M   'P 1'
#
loop_
_entity.id
_entity.type
_entity.pdbx_description
1 polymer ?
#
loop_
_entity_poly.entity_id
_entity_poly.type
_entity_poly.pdbx_seq_one_letter_code
_entity_poly.pdbx_strand_id
1 'polypeptide(L)'
;MLAYSLANANPTDDAKTFFTSAEIKFGNNDFKGAIADYTKAIELDPKSSDAYNSRAAAKFSSGEKQGALADFTKSIEINPKSADTYNNRGSIKSDLGDNKGATADYTQAIEISPSFVPAYLNRAAIKLDQGDKEGATADLLQAAKLGNADAQQWLKSNGISKW
;
A
#
# COMPACT_ATOMS: atom_id res chain seq x y z
N MET A 1 -4.11 -40.88 25.39
CA MET A 1 -4.38 -39.58 26.02
C MET A 1 -3.74 -38.45 25.21
N LEU A 2 -3.90 -38.44 23.85
CA LEU A 2 -3.30 -37.44 22.93
C LEU A 2 -4.32 -36.84 21.95
N ALA A 3 -5.62 -37.10 22.13
CA ALA A 3 -6.67 -36.60 21.22
C ALA A 3 -7.43 -35.37 21.75
N TYR A 4 -7.06 -34.80 22.89
CA TYR A 4 -7.83 -33.74 23.57
C TYR A 4 -7.27 -32.32 23.34
N SER A 5 -6.17 -32.15 22.59
CA SER A 5 -5.50 -30.85 22.43
C SER A 5 -5.83 -30.10 21.12
N LEU A 6 -6.53 -30.72 20.17
CA LEU A 6 -6.86 -30.13 18.88
C LEU A 6 -8.29 -29.53 18.79
N ALA A 7 -9.09 -29.65 19.83
CA ALA A 7 -10.51 -29.27 19.81
C ALA A 7 -10.80 -27.83 20.31
N ASN A 8 -9.80 -27.06 20.74
CA ASN A 8 -9.98 -25.69 21.27
C ASN A 8 -9.09 -24.63 20.59
N ALA A 9 -8.55 -24.90 19.42
CA ALA A 9 -7.90 -23.86 18.62
C ALA A 9 -8.99 -22.90 18.11
N ASN A 10 -9.00 -21.66 18.61
CA ASN A 10 -9.87 -20.63 18.09
C ASN A 10 -9.33 -20.19 16.72
N PRO A 11 -10.07 -20.37 15.61
CA PRO A 11 -9.57 -20.01 14.27
C PRO A 11 -9.02 -18.58 14.18
N THR A 12 -9.55 -17.66 14.98
CA THR A 12 -9.07 -16.27 15.03
C THR A 12 -7.69 -16.14 15.68
N ASP A 13 -7.39 -16.95 16.70
CA ASP A 13 -6.07 -16.95 17.36
C ASP A 13 -5.03 -17.59 16.43
N ASP A 14 -5.42 -18.62 15.68
CA ASP A 14 -4.56 -19.25 14.67
C ASP A 14 -4.30 -18.30 13.50
N ALA A 15 -5.31 -17.56 13.00
CA ALA A 15 -5.15 -16.56 11.95
C ALA A 15 -4.13 -15.47 12.37
N LYS A 16 -4.25 -14.97 13.60
CA LYS A 16 -3.33 -13.98 14.16
C LYS A 16 -1.90 -14.53 14.31
N THR A 17 -1.77 -15.79 14.68
CA THR A 17 -0.47 -16.46 14.82
C THR A 17 0.23 -16.53 13.46
N PHE A 18 -0.47 -16.97 12.40
CA PHE A 18 0.07 -16.99 11.05
C PHE A 18 0.40 -15.58 10.54
N PHE A 19 -0.47 -14.61 10.79
CA PHE A 19 -0.21 -13.20 10.42
C PHE A 19 1.08 -12.69 11.07
N THR A 20 1.25 -12.89 12.38
CA THR A 20 2.46 -12.46 13.10
C THR A 20 3.73 -13.19 12.60
N SER A 21 3.63 -14.49 12.31
CA SER A 21 4.73 -15.24 11.70
C SER A 21 5.12 -14.68 10.34
N ALA A 22 4.12 -14.30 9.52
CA ALA A 22 4.33 -13.70 8.22
C ALA A 22 5.03 -12.35 8.32
N GLU A 23 4.63 -11.47 9.25
CA GLU A 23 5.28 -10.18 9.51
C GLU A 23 6.77 -10.34 9.85
N ILE A 24 7.12 -11.33 10.70
CA ILE A 24 8.51 -11.64 11.05
C ILE A 24 9.29 -12.08 9.79
N LYS A 25 8.72 -12.96 8.99
CA LYS A 25 9.34 -13.46 7.75
C LYS A 25 9.53 -12.32 6.74
N PHE A 26 8.52 -11.46 6.60
CA PHE A 26 8.58 -10.28 5.74
C PHE A 26 9.71 -9.34 6.17
N GLY A 27 9.83 -9.05 7.47
CA GLY A 27 10.92 -8.24 8.03
C GLY A 27 12.31 -8.84 7.81
N ASN A 28 12.40 -10.17 7.69
CA ASN A 28 13.63 -10.89 7.36
C ASN A 28 13.86 -11.06 5.83
N ASN A 29 13.05 -10.43 4.99
CA ASN A 29 13.05 -10.56 3.53
C ASN A 29 12.72 -11.98 3.00
N ASP A 30 12.19 -12.87 3.85
CA ASP A 30 11.63 -14.15 3.43
C ASP A 30 10.20 -13.92 2.88
N PHE A 31 10.12 -13.30 1.71
CA PHE A 31 8.85 -12.96 1.09
C PHE A 31 8.01 -14.19 0.74
N LYS A 32 8.65 -15.30 0.33
CA LYS A 32 7.94 -16.55 0.01
C LYS A 32 7.32 -17.18 1.26
N GLY A 33 8.07 -17.23 2.34
CA GLY A 33 7.57 -17.70 3.63
C GLY A 33 6.46 -16.79 4.20
N ALA A 34 6.61 -15.46 4.05
CA ALA A 34 5.59 -14.51 4.44
C ALA A 34 4.29 -14.70 3.64
N ILE A 35 4.35 -14.83 2.31
CA ILE A 35 3.19 -15.10 1.45
C ILE A 35 2.47 -16.37 1.87
N ALA A 36 3.20 -17.45 2.18
CA ALA A 36 2.62 -18.71 2.61
C ALA A 36 1.85 -18.56 3.94
N ASP A 37 2.41 -17.85 4.92
CA ASP A 37 1.78 -17.66 6.22
C ASP A 37 0.62 -16.65 6.15
N TYR A 38 0.74 -15.54 5.41
CA TYR A 38 -0.42 -14.66 5.14
C TYR A 38 -1.56 -15.42 4.44
N THR A 39 -1.24 -16.36 3.56
CA THR A 39 -2.27 -17.16 2.89
C THR A 39 -3.03 -18.00 3.89
N LYS A 40 -2.35 -18.63 4.86
CA LYS A 40 -3.02 -19.37 5.95
C LYS A 40 -3.84 -18.44 6.85
N ALA A 41 -3.33 -17.25 7.16
CA ALA A 41 -4.08 -16.26 7.92
C ALA A 41 -5.38 -15.88 7.20
N ILE A 42 -5.35 -15.67 5.88
CA ILE A 42 -6.50 -15.35 5.04
C ILE A 42 -7.49 -16.53 4.93
N GLU A 43 -7.00 -17.76 4.85
CA GLU A 43 -7.85 -18.95 4.86
C GLU A 43 -8.66 -19.07 6.15
N LEU A 44 -8.08 -18.68 7.29
CA LEU A 44 -8.71 -18.68 8.59
C LEU A 44 -9.59 -17.44 8.84
N ASP A 45 -9.19 -16.28 8.34
CA ASP A 45 -9.97 -15.04 8.37
C ASP A 45 -10.03 -14.36 6.99
N PRO A 46 -10.95 -14.75 6.11
CA PRO A 46 -11.11 -14.18 4.78
C PRO A 46 -11.58 -12.72 4.74
N LYS A 47 -11.88 -12.12 5.90
CA LYS A 47 -12.30 -10.72 6.02
C LYS A 47 -11.20 -9.81 6.57
N SER A 48 -10.01 -10.31 6.79
CA SER A 48 -8.86 -9.51 7.21
C SER A 48 -8.31 -8.68 6.05
N SER A 49 -8.69 -7.39 5.97
CA SER A 49 -8.11 -6.45 5.00
C SER A 49 -6.60 -6.34 5.16
N ASP A 50 -6.12 -6.39 6.40
CA ASP A 50 -4.70 -6.26 6.72
C ASP A 50 -3.88 -7.43 6.20
N ALA A 51 -4.42 -8.66 6.31
CA ALA A 51 -3.74 -9.84 5.79
C ALA A 51 -3.62 -9.82 4.25
N TYR A 52 -4.66 -9.36 3.54
CA TYR A 52 -4.57 -9.13 2.10
C TYR A 52 -3.57 -8.04 1.76
N ASN A 53 -3.59 -6.90 2.47
CA ASN A 53 -2.67 -5.79 2.26
C ASN A 53 -1.21 -6.22 2.47
N SER A 54 -0.91 -6.90 3.56
CA SER A 54 0.45 -7.38 3.87
C SER A 54 0.91 -8.45 2.88
N ARG A 55 0.03 -9.39 2.47
CA ARG A 55 0.37 -10.37 1.43
C ARG A 55 0.65 -9.69 0.08
N ALA A 56 -0.11 -8.66 -0.26
CA ALA A 56 0.14 -7.86 -1.45
C ALA A 56 1.52 -7.22 -1.43
N ALA A 57 1.92 -6.62 -0.31
CA ALA A 57 3.25 -6.05 -0.13
C ALA A 57 4.36 -7.11 -0.27
N ALA A 58 4.17 -8.30 0.31
CA ALA A 58 5.10 -9.41 0.17
C ALA A 58 5.21 -9.91 -1.28
N LYS A 59 4.08 -10.04 -1.99
CA LYS A 59 4.05 -10.38 -3.41
C LYS A 59 4.74 -9.32 -4.27
N PHE A 60 4.51 -8.05 -3.99
CA PHE A 60 5.19 -6.98 -4.70
C PHE A 60 6.71 -7.05 -4.53
N SER A 61 7.16 -7.24 -3.28
CA SER A 61 8.59 -7.39 -2.96
C SER A 61 9.22 -8.65 -3.58
N SER A 62 8.44 -9.70 -3.82
CA SER A 62 8.88 -10.91 -4.55
C SER A 62 8.82 -10.78 -6.07
N GLY A 63 8.30 -9.66 -6.60
CA GLY A 63 8.14 -9.43 -8.05
C GLY A 63 6.81 -9.89 -8.63
N GLU A 64 5.90 -10.42 -7.82
CA GLU A 64 4.57 -10.92 -8.23
C GLU A 64 3.54 -9.79 -8.35
N LYS A 65 3.81 -8.79 -9.23
CA LYS A 65 3.03 -7.54 -9.34
C LYS A 65 1.53 -7.77 -9.56
N GLN A 66 1.15 -8.72 -10.41
CA GLN A 66 -0.27 -9.00 -10.69
C GLN A 66 -0.98 -9.61 -9.48
N GLY A 67 -0.30 -10.52 -8.78
CA GLY A 67 -0.81 -11.09 -7.53
C GLY A 67 -0.98 -10.05 -6.42
N ALA A 68 -0.05 -9.10 -6.34
CA ALA A 68 -0.13 -7.99 -5.41
C ALA A 68 -1.31 -7.06 -5.73
N LEU A 69 -1.52 -6.74 -7.03
CA LEU A 69 -2.66 -5.92 -7.49
C LEU A 69 -4.00 -6.55 -7.10
N ALA A 70 -4.14 -7.86 -7.26
CA ALA A 70 -5.35 -8.59 -6.87
C ALA A 70 -5.61 -8.52 -5.35
N ASP A 71 -4.56 -8.73 -4.54
CA ASP A 71 -4.67 -8.70 -3.08
C ASP A 71 -4.97 -7.29 -2.55
N PHE A 72 -4.32 -6.23 -3.07
CA PHE A 72 -4.68 -4.86 -2.70
C PHE A 72 -6.12 -4.52 -3.09
N THR A 73 -6.59 -4.99 -4.24
CA THR A 73 -7.99 -4.80 -4.64
C THR A 73 -8.92 -5.47 -3.65
N LYS A 74 -8.60 -6.70 -3.21
CA LYS A 74 -9.39 -7.41 -2.21
C LYS A 74 -9.36 -6.71 -0.84
N SER A 75 -8.22 -6.20 -0.43
CA SER A 75 -8.09 -5.40 0.80
C SER A 75 -9.02 -4.16 0.75
N ILE A 76 -9.06 -3.44 -0.38
CA ILE A 76 -9.93 -2.27 -0.56
C ILE A 76 -11.42 -2.64 -0.57
N GLU A 77 -11.80 -3.77 -1.17
CA GLU A 77 -13.19 -4.26 -1.11
C GLU A 77 -13.66 -4.51 0.33
N ILE A 78 -12.76 -4.99 1.19
CA ILE A 78 -13.05 -5.26 2.60
C ILE A 78 -13.01 -3.96 3.42
N ASN A 79 -11.98 -3.14 3.25
CA ASN A 79 -11.80 -1.87 3.94
C ASN A 79 -11.49 -0.75 2.93
N PRO A 80 -12.51 -0.02 2.46
CA PRO A 80 -12.34 1.06 1.48
C PRO A 80 -11.81 2.38 2.08
N LYS A 81 -11.38 2.39 3.35
CA LYS A 81 -10.93 3.62 4.04
C LYS A 81 -9.43 3.62 4.37
N SER A 82 -8.63 2.82 3.68
CA SER A 82 -7.18 2.77 3.87
C SER A 82 -6.46 3.57 2.78
N ALA A 83 -5.96 4.76 3.11
CA ALA A 83 -5.17 5.58 2.20
C ALA A 83 -3.90 4.85 1.74
N ASP A 84 -3.24 4.14 2.66
CA ASP A 84 -2.03 3.34 2.36
C ASP A 84 -2.30 2.29 1.28
N THR A 85 -3.43 1.55 1.40
CA THR A 85 -3.76 0.49 0.45
C THR A 85 -4.02 1.04 -0.95
N TYR A 86 -4.73 2.17 -1.06
CA TYR A 86 -4.91 2.85 -2.36
C TYR A 86 -3.58 3.32 -2.93
N ASN A 87 -2.73 3.99 -2.12
CA ASN A 87 -1.43 4.43 -2.57
C ASN A 87 -0.55 3.28 -3.06
N ASN A 88 -0.52 2.18 -2.34
CA ASN A 88 0.26 0.99 -2.71
C ASN A 88 -0.27 0.35 -4.00
N ARG A 89 -1.59 0.24 -4.16
CA ARG A 89 -2.18 -0.23 -5.41
C ARG A 89 -1.88 0.70 -6.58
N GLY A 90 -1.95 2.01 -6.35
CA GLY A 90 -1.58 3.02 -7.33
C GLY A 90 -0.13 2.87 -7.80
N SER A 91 0.80 2.62 -6.88
CA SER A 91 2.21 2.40 -7.23
C SER A 91 2.40 1.19 -8.14
N ILE A 92 1.71 0.08 -7.87
CA ILE A 92 1.75 -1.10 -8.75
C ILE A 92 1.15 -0.79 -10.11
N LYS A 93 0.01 -0.09 -10.17
CA LYS A 93 -0.59 0.31 -11.45
C LYS A 93 0.35 1.18 -12.27
N SER A 94 1.03 2.15 -11.63
CA SER A 94 2.05 2.98 -12.29
C SER A 94 3.19 2.13 -12.83
N ASP A 95 3.71 1.20 -12.05
CA ASP A 95 4.75 0.25 -12.45
C ASP A 95 4.34 -0.66 -13.63
N LEU A 96 3.05 -0.90 -13.78
CA LEU A 96 2.46 -1.65 -14.89
C LEU A 96 2.08 -0.76 -16.08
N GLY A 97 2.31 0.56 -16.00
CA GLY A 97 2.01 1.53 -17.05
C GLY A 97 0.57 2.07 -17.02
N ASP A 98 -0.28 1.64 -16.07
CA ASP A 98 -1.63 2.19 -15.88
C ASP A 98 -1.57 3.49 -15.06
N ASN A 99 -1.01 4.53 -15.66
CA ASN A 99 -0.89 5.84 -15.03
C ASN A 99 -2.25 6.48 -14.70
N LYS A 100 -3.28 6.18 -15.50
CA LYS A 100 -4.63 6.68 -15.25
C LYS A 100 -5.22 6.03 -13.99
N GLY A 101 -5.13 4.72 -13.87
CA GLY A 101 -5.59 3.99 -12.69
C GLY A 101 -4.78 4.33 -11.45
N ALA A 102 -3.47 4.56 -11.59
CA ALA A 102 -2.61 5.01 -10.50
C ALA A 102 -3.02 6.39 -9.97
N THR A 103 -3.23 7.36 -10.88
CA THR A 103 -3.69 8.71 -10.51
C THR A 103 -5.04 8.68 -9.79
N ALA A 104 -5.96 7.83 -10.22
CA ALA A 104 -7.25 7.65 -9.53
C ALA A 104 -7.05 7.10 -8.11
N ASP A 105 -6.19 6.09 -7.91
CA ASP A 105 -5.90 5.52 -6.61
C ASP A 105 -5.22 6.52 -5.67
N TYR A 106 -4.24 7.29 -6.16
CA TYR A 106 -3.61 8.35 -5.36
C TYR A 106 -4.61 9.45 -4.97
N THR A 107 -5.56 9.77 -5.85
CA THR A 107 -6.62 10.73 -5.55
C THR A 107 -7.51 10.21 -4.43
N GLN A 108 -7.91 8.93 -4.46
CA GLN A 108 -8.67 8.32 -3.38
C GLN A 108 -7.88 8.30 -2.06
N ALA A 109 -6.58 8.00 -2.09
CA ALA A 109 -5.73 8.07 -0.91
C ALA A 109 -5.73 9.47 -0.27
N ILE A 110 -5.65 10.53 -1.09
CA ILE A 110 -5.71 11.93 -0.66
C ILE A 110 -7.09 12.31 -0.10
N GLU A 111 -8.16 11.85 -0.72
CA GLU A 111 -9.53 12.10 -0.23
C GLU A 111 -9.77 11.44 1.14
N ILE A 112 -9.25 10.23 1.35
CA ILE A 112 -9.33 9.53 2.63
C ILE A 112 -8.45 10.22 3.69
N SER A 113 -7.24 10.60 3.33
CA SER A 113 -6.27 11.24 4.22
C SER A 113 -5.60 12.43 3.53
N PRO A 114 -6.14 13.66 3.69
CA PRO A 114 -5.57 14.87 3.08
C PRO A 114 -4.15 15.24 3.54
N SER A 115 -3.65 14.58 4.59
CA SER A 115 -2.26 14.74 5.07
C SER A 115 -1.32 13.63 4.60
N PHE A 116 -1.78 12.73 3.74
CA PHE A 116 -0.99 11.59 3.28
C PHE A 116 -0.01 11.99 2.17
N VAL A 117 1.15 12.47 2.58
CA VAL A 117 2.21 13.01 1.69
C VAL A 117 2.61 12.06 0.56
N PRO A 118 2.78 10.74 0.76
CA PRO A 118 3.20 9.84 -0.31
C PRO A 118 2.31 9.90 -1.56
N ALA A 119 0.98 10.02 -1.39
CA ALA A 119 0.07 10.06 -2.52
C ALA A 119 0.21 11.35 -3.35
N TYR A 120 0.49 12.49 -2.71
CA TYR A 120 0.78 13.73 -3.44
C TYR A 120 2.06 13.60 -4.25
N LEU A 121 3.13 13.05 -3.67
CA LEU A 121 4.41 12.88 -4.35
C LEU A 121 4.29 11.93 -5.55
N ASN A 122 3.64 10.80 -5.34
CA ASN A 122 3.44 9.81 -6.40
C ASN A 122 2.57 10.36 -7.54
N ARG A 123 1.51 11.09 -7.22
CA ARG A 123 0.64 11.71 -8.23
C ARG A 123 1.37 12.83 -8.97
N ALA A 124 2.16 13.64 -8.26
CA ALA A 124 2.99 14.66 -8.87
C ALA A 124 4.01 14.07 -9.85
N ALA A 125 4.64 12.96 -9.52
CA ALA A 125 5.57 12.27 -10.40
C ALA A 125 4.90 11.88 -11.74
N ILE A 126 3.73 11.24 -11.69
CA ILE A 126 2.97 10.91 -12.91
C ILE A 126 2.63 12.15 -13.73
N LYS A 127 2.19 13.25 -13.07
CA LYS A 127 1.85 14.49 -13.75
C LYS A 127 3.08 15.12 -14.45
N LEU A 128 4.26 15.07 -13.80
CA LEU A 128 5.51 15.53 -14.40
C LEU A 128 5.86 14.72 -15.65
N ASP A 129 5.74 13.41 -15.58
CA ASP A 129 6.01 12.51 -16.72
C ASP A 129 5.04 12.76 -17.89
N GLN A 130 3.82 13.20 -17.59
CA GLN A 130 2.81 13.60 -18.58
C GLN A 130 2.95 15.04 -19.08
N GLY A 131 3.90 15.81 -18.53
CA GLY A 131 4.11 17.23 -18.87
C GLY A 131 3.13 18.19 -18.18
N ASP A 132 2.26 17.72 -17.29
CA ASP A 132 1.38 18.56 -16.45
C ASP A 132 2.15 19.16 -15.29
N LYS A 133 2.95 20.19 -15.59
CA LYS A 133 3.78 20.88 -14.60
C LYS A 133 2.93 21.64 -13.57
N GLU A 134 1.80 22.20 -13.98
CA GLU A 134 0.92 22.95 -13.09
C GLU A 134 0.27 22.04 -12.05
N GLY A 135 -0.31 20.93 -12.50
CA GLY A 135 -0.90 19.95 -11.61
C GLY A 135 0.13 19.29 -10.67
N ALA A 136 1.34 19.01 -11.16
CA ALA A 136 2.43 18.51 -10.33
C ALA A 136 2.87 19.52 -9.26
N THR A 137 3.01 20.80 -9.66
CA THR A 137 3.35 21.87 -8.72
C THR A 137 2.30 22.00 -7.62
N ALA A 138 1.02 21.89 -7.95
CA ALA A 138 -0.06 21.94 -6.96
C ALA A 138 0.06 20.81 -5.93
N ASP A 139 0.33 19.58 -6.35
CA ASP A 139 0.54 18.43 -5.45
C ASP A 139 1.80 18.62 -4.59
N LEU A 140 2.91 19.07 -5.17
CA LEU A 140 4.15 19.34 -4.45
C LEU A 140 4.01 20.49 -3.44
N LEU A 141 3.19 21.50 -3.73
CA LEU A 141 2.86 22.55 -2.78
C LEU A 141 2.14 22.00 -1.55
N GLN A 142 1.21 21.04 -1.72
CA GLN A 142 0.57 20.39 -0.58
C GLN A 142 1.55 19.53 0.22
N ALA A 143 2.40 18.75 -0.45
CA ALA A 143 3.44 17.97 0.23
C ALA A 143 4.40 18.88 1.00
N ALA A 144 4.80 20.01 0.44
CA ALA A 144 5.68 21.00 1.09
C ALA A 144 5.04 21.64 2.32
N LYS A 145 3.75 22.02 2.26
CA LYS A 145 2.97 22.52 3.40
C LYS A 145 2.86 21.49 4.52
N LEU A 146 2.81 20.21 4.17
CA LEU A 146 2.82 19.08 5.11
C LEU A 146 4.22 18.74 5.62
N GLY A 147 5.23 19.54 5.29
CA GLY A 147 6.59 19.44 5.83
C GLY A 147 7.53 18.55 5.01
N ASN A 148 7.16 18.09 3.82
CA ASN A 148 8.05 17.27 3.01
C ASN A 148 9.22 18.07 2.44
N ALA A 149 10.45 17.73 2.86
CA ALA A 149 11.66 18.45 2.51
C ALA A 149 12.01 18.36 1.02
N ASP A 150 11.78 17.21 0.38
CA ASP A 150 12.07 17.00 -1.04
C ASP A 150 11.17 17.88 -1.92
N ALA A 151 9.87 17.95 -1.58
CA ALA A 151 8.93 18.83 -2.26
C ALA A 151 9.32 20.30 -2.09
N GLN A 152 9.73 20.72 -0.87
CA GLN A 152 10.22 22.06 -0.61
C GLN A 152 11.47 22.38 -1.43
N GLN A 153 12.41 21.45 -1.51
CA GLN A 153 13.62 21.60 -2.30
C GLN A 153 13.32 21.72 -3.80
N TRP A 154 12.43 20.86 -4.31
CA TRP A 154 12.02 20.89 -5.71
C TRP A 154 11.37 22.25 -6.07
N LEU A 155 10.44 22.73 -5.23
CA LEU A 155 9.78 24.02 -5.43
C LEU A 155 10.79 25.18 -5.47
N LYS A 156 11.74 25.23 -4.52
CA LYS A 156 12.81 26.24 -4.51
C LYS A 156 13.63 26.23 -5.80
N SER A 157 14.01 25.03 -6.26
CA SER A 157 14.78 24.88 -7.51
C SER A 157 14.02 25.35 -8.74
N ASN A 158 12.67 25.38 -8.67
CA ASN A 158 11.79 25.88 -9.72
C ASN A 158 11.28 27.32 -9.48
N GLY A 159 11.95 28.09 -8.60
CA GLY A 159 11.68 29.51 -8.36
C GLY A 159 10.46 29.77 -7.45
N ILE A 160 9.91 28.77 -6.79
CA ILE A 160 8.76 28.88 -5.88
C ILE A 160 9.30 28.85 -4.44
N SER A 161 9.19 29.97 -3.73
CA SER A 161 9.77 30.11 -2.37
C SER A 161 8.74 30.31 -1.27
N LYS A 162 7.43 30.27 -1.59
CA LYS A 162 6.33 30.41 -0.62
C LYS A 162 5.33 29.28 -0.82
N TRP A 163 5.00 28.57 0.26
CA TRP A 163 3.99 27.52 0.34
C TRP A 163 3.23 27.51 1.67
#